data_117072dd0d8f0e4098c4df73ebca394b
#
_entry.id   117072dd0d8f0e4098c4df73ebca394b
#
_cell.length_a   1.000
_cell.length_b   1.000
_cell.length_c   1.000
_cell.angle_alpha   90.00
_cell.angle_beta   90.00
_cell.angle_gamma   90.00
#
_symmetry.space_group_name_H-M   'P 1'
#
loop_
_entity.id
_entity.type
_entity.pdbx_description
1 polymer ?
#
loop_
_entity_poly.entity_id
_entity_poly.type
_entity_poly.pdbx_seq_one_letter_code
_entity_poly.pdbx_strand_id
1 'polypeptide(L)'
;LILLSNTFYMYFLAYKCKLTELGTFCSENYIDQSDLIWEIIWVNLVHNNALIDWYVNGIKVNQTFAKPLLDELAMEAFGASFSRSSVVYSMGALLQVFKYSPIGEDMGQGVVQGKNNYLRMAHDSVSDVAIAYSLYKYSKANGVKALRVSDFYNETCRKGPFKEFGIGKEVFFKKLRNLNSAKDRLLIAELNMGLDSITLRDDIDSFDVLKHLM
;
A
#
# COMPACT_ATOMS: atom_id res chain seq x y z
N LEU A 1 -12.25 7.07 -3.92
CA LEU A 1 -12.94 8.33 -4.26
C LEU A 1 -13.17 9.26 -3.06
N ILE A 2 -12.95 8.78 -1.83
CA ILE A 2 -13.26 9.52 -0.58
C ILE A 2 -12.02 10.26 0.00
N LEU A 3 -10.84 10.09 -0.56
CA LEU A 3 -9.60 10.68 -0.03
C LEU A 3 -9.12 11.95 -0.75
N LEU A 4 -9.98 12.58 -1.53
CA LEU A 4 -9.64 13.84 -2.15
C LEU A 4 -10.19 14.98 -1.30
N SER A 5 -9.24 15.78 -0.78
CA SER A 5 -9.46 16.96 0.06
C SER A 5 -10.64 17.84 -0.41
N ASN A 6 -11.23 18.65 0.50
CA ASN A 6 -12.27 19.64 0.20
C ASN A 6 -11.99 20.56 -1.01
N THR A 7 -10.75 20.70 -1.43
CA THR A 7 -10.37 21.42 -2.66
C THR A 7 -10.90 20.73 -3.92
N PHE A 8 -11.12 19.43 -3.91
CA PHE A 8 -11.62 18.67 -5.07
C PHE A 8 -13.13 18.86 -5.28
N TYR A 9 -13.89 19.13 -4.22
CA TYR A 9 -15.35 19.30 -4.32
C TYR A 9 -15.74 20.58 -5.10
N MET A 10 -14.95 21.64 -5.00
CA MET A 10 -15.19 22.89 -5.71
C MET A 10 -14.80 22.83 -7.21
N TYR A 11 -13.85 21.97 -7.59
CA TYR A 11 -13.46 21.78 -9.00
C TYR A 11 -14.32 20.76 -9.75
N PHE A 12 -15.13 19.97 -9.07
CA PHE A 12 -15.96 18.92 -9.68
C PHE A 12 -17.07 19.49 -10.60
N LEU A 13 -17.45 20.72 -10.43
CA LEU A 13 -18.52 21.38 -11.23
C LEU A 13 -18.03 21.96 -12.56
N ALA A 14 -16.72 22.03 -12.82
CA ALA A 14 -16.18 22.72 -13.98
C ALA A 14 -15.38 21.85 -14.97
N TYR A 15 -14.96 20.63 -14.62
CA TYR A 15 -14.11 19.79 -15.47
C TYR A 15 -14.70 18.41 -15.69
N LYS A 16 -14.70 17.94 -16.95
CA LYS A 16 -14.92 16.52 -17.28
C LYS A 16 -13.77 15.71 -16.71
N CYS A 17 -13.93 15.13 -15.52
CA CYS A 17 -12.95 14.21 -14.98
C CYS A 17 -12.87 12.97 -15.89
N LYS A 18 -11.67 12.69 -16.40
CA LYS A 18 -11.38 11.41 -17.06
C LYS A 18 -10.73 10.49 -16.02
N LEU A 19 -11.11 9.23 -16.03
CA LEU A 19 -10.37 8.22 -15.29
C LEU A 19 -8.96 8.11 -15.85
N THR A 20 -7.99 7.92 -14.96
CA THR A 20 -6.65 7.49 -15.36
C THR A 20 -6.71 6.05 -15.86
N GLU A 21 -5.67 5.55 -16.54
CA GLU A 21 -5.59 4.13 -16.93
C GLU A 21 -5.82 3.20 -15.74
N LEU A 22 -5.19 3.49 -14.60
CA LEU A 22 -5.42 2.75 -13.36
C LEU A 22 -6.87 2.87 -12.87
N GLY A 23 -7.47 4.06 -12.96
CA GLY A 23 -8.87 4.26 -12.58
C GLY A 23 -9.84 3.47 -13.46
N THR A 24 -9.58 3.40 -14.75
CA THR A 24 -10.32 2.58 -15.71
C THR A 24 -10.18 1.10 -15.38
N PHE A 25 -8.94 0.63 -15.20
CA PHE A 25 -8.65 -0.74 -14.78
C PHE A 25 -9.41 -1.13 -13.50
N CYS A 26 -9.34 -0.30 -12.46
CA CYS A 26 -10.06 -0.56 -11.21
C CYS A 26 -11.58 -0.62 -11.42
N SER A 27 -12.14 0.25 -12.26
CA SER A 27 -13.58 0.29 -12.53
C SER A 27 -14.07 -0.95 -13.29
N GLU A 28 -13.28 -1.42 -14.24
CA GLU A 28 -13.63 -2.57 -15.10
C GLU A 28 -13.50 -3.91 -14.35
N ASN A 29 -12.58 -4.00 -13.38
CA ASN A 29 -12.25 -5.26 -12.73
C ASN A 29 -12.76 -5.35 -11.28
N TYR A 30 -13.45 -4.33 -10.78
CA TYR A 30 -13.88 -4.26 -9.38
C TYR A 30 -14.80 -5.40 -8.94
N ILE A 31 -15.69 -5.87 -9.82
CA ILE A 31 -16.65 -6.92 -9.49
C ILE A 31 -15.97 -8.27 -9.31
N ASP A 32 -15.04 -8.61 -10.21
CA ASP A 32 -14.43 -9.93 -10.26
C ASP A 32 -13.16 -10.05 -9.39
N GLN A 33 -12.50 -8.93 -9.10
CA GLN A 33 -11.20 -8.87 -8.41
C GLN A 33 -11.15 -7.78 -7.33
N SER A 34 -12.19 -7.67 -6.54
CA SER A 34 -12.30 -6.58 -5.53
C SER A 34 -11.10 -6.53 -4.58
N ASP A 35 -10.61 -7.67 -4.10
CA ASP A 35 -9.49 -7.74 -3.16
C ASP A 35 -8.21 -7.18 -3.77
N LEU A 36 -7.86 -7.64 -4.98
CA LEU A 36 -6.72 -7.11 -5.73
C LEU A 36 -6.84 -5.60 -5.95
N ILE A 37 -8.02 -5.11 -6.31
CA ILE A 37 -8.23 -3.68 -6.54
C ILE A 37 -7.95 -2.87 -5.27
N TRP A 38 -8.40 -3.33 -4.11
CA TRP A 38 -8.12 -2.66 -2.84
C TRP A 38 -6.64 -2.74 -2.46
N GLU A 39 -5.95 -3.84 -2.72
CA GLU A 39 -4.51 -3.97 -2.55
C GLU A 39 -3.74 -2.95 -3.42
N ILE A 40 -4.12 -2.81 -4.70
CA ILE A 40 -3.52 -1.85 -5.62
C ILE A 40 -3.81 -0.39 -5.18
N ILE A 41 -5.04 -0.10 -4.75
CA ILE A 41 -5.40 1.21 -4.19
C ILE A 41 -4.52 1.51 -2.98
N TRP A 42 -4.34 0.55 -2.07
CA TRP A 42 -3.53 0.72 -0.87
C TRP A 42 -2.06 1.01 -1.20
N VAL A 43 -1.44 0.25 -2.10
CA VAL A 43 -0.07 0.54 -2.56
C VAL A 43 0.04 1.96 -3.10
N ASN A 44 -0.91 2.39 -3.94
CA ASN A 44 -0.88 3.76 -4.47
C ASN A 44 -1.08 4.82 -3.38
N LEU A 45 -1.90 4.57 -2.37
CA LEU A 45 -2.06 5.46 -1.23
C LEU A 45 -0.75 5.59 -0.44
N VAL A 46 -0.06 4.48 -0.16
CA VAL A 46 1.25 4.50 0.54
C VAL A 46 2.29 5.29 -0.27
N HIS A 47 2.29 5.14 -1.60
CA HIS A 47 3.28 5.83 -2.44
C HIS A 47 3.01 7.32 -2.65
N ASN A 48 1.74 7.75 -2.64
CA ASN A 48 1.35 9.09 -3.09
C ASN A 48 0.72 9.97 -1.99
N ASN A 49 0.51 9.44 -0.79
CA ASN A 49 -0.11 10.19 0.30
C ASN A 49 0.80 10.17 1.54
N ALA A 50 1.28 11.34 1.93
CA ALA A 50 2.22 11.51 3.05
C ALA A 50 1.67 10.99 4.39
N LEU A 51 0.35 11.10 4.60
CA LEU A 51 -0.29 10.60 5.80
C LEU A 51 -0.28 9.07 5.87
N ILE A 52 -0.58 8.41 4.74
CA ILE A 52 -0.59 6.95 4.67
C ILE A 52 0.86 6.42 4.75
N ASP A 53 1.81 7.06 4.06
CA ASP A 53 3.25 6.75 4.21
C ASP A 53 3.70 6.86 5.68
N TRP A 54 3.31 7.95 6.36
CA TRP A 54 3.59 8.11 7.78
C TRP A 54 2.95 7.01 8.63
N TYR A 55 1.68 6.66 8.36
CA TYR A 55 0.95 5.64 9.11
C TYR A 55 1.65 4.28 9.03
N VAL A 56 1.98 3.81 7.82
CA VAL A 56 2.61 2.48 7.64
C VAL A 56 4.03 2.39 8.21
N ASN A 57 4.70 3.53 8.40
CA ASN A 57 6.03 3.61 9.00
C ASN A 57 5.99 3.82 10.52
N GLY A 58 4.96 4.50 11.03
CA GLY A 58 4.82 4.84 12.45
C GLY A 58 4.10 3.77 13.28
N ILE A 59 3.06 3.14 12.72
CA ILE A 59 2.28 2.12 13.42
C ILE A 59 2.81 0.73 13.04
N LYS A 60 3.31 0.00 14.03
CA LYS A 60 3.88 -1.35 13.80
C LYS A 60 2.80 -2.39 13.58
N VAL A 61 3.14 -3.46 12.87
CA VAL A 61 2.28 -4.65 12.77
C VAL A 61 2.10 -5.27 14.16
N ASN A 62 0.90 -5.76 14.45
CA ASN A 62 0.43 -6.24 15.75
C ASN A 62 0.39 -5.17 16.85
N GLN A 63 0.41 -3.88 16.46
CA GLN A 63 0.21 -2.77 17.38
C GLN A 63 -1.26 -2.37 17.43
N THR A 64 -1.81 -2.36 18.65
CA THR A 64 -3.11 -1.73 18.93
C THR A 64 -2.89 -0.23 19.16
N PHE A 65 -3.77 0.59 18.60
CA PHE A 65 -3.74 2.04 18.77
C PHE A 65 -5.15 2.60 18.92
N ALA A 66 -5.25 3.69 19.67
CA ALA A 66 -6.48 4.44 19.83
C ALA A 66 -6.43 5.75 19.02
N LYS A 67 -7.60 6.26 18.63
CA LYS A 67 -7.68 7.54 17.90
C LYS A 67 -6.93 8.68 18.57
N PRO A 68 -7.03 8.93 19.92
CA PRO A 68 -6.28 10.02 20.55
C PRO A 68 -4.77 9.90 20.39
N LEU A 69 -4.22 8.68 20.54
CA LEU A 69 -2.80 8.44 20.32
C LEU A 69 -2.39 8.71 18.86
N LEU A 70 -3.22 8.28 17.91
CA LEU A 70 -2.97 8.54 16.50
C LEU A 70 -2.95 10.05 16.19
N ASP A 71 -3.89 10.81 16.77
CA ASP A 71 -3.97 12.26 16.62
C ASP A 71 -2.71 12.95 17.21
N GLU A 72 -2.20 12.51 18.38
CA GLU A 72 -0.99 13.04 19.01
C GLU A 72 0.25 12.76 18.16
N LEU A 73 0.47 11.51 17.77
CA LEU A 73 1.61 11.13 16.91
C LEU A 73 1.59 11.85 15.56
N ALA A 74 0.40 12.04 14.98
CA ALA A 74 0.26 12.79 13.75
C ALA A 74 0.54 14.28 13.95
N MET A 75 0.17 14.85 15.09
CA MET A 75 0.51 16.24 15.44
C MET A 75 2.02 16.43 15.62
N GLU A 76 2.73 15.47 16.21
CA GLU A 76 4.20 15.51 16.27
C GLU A 76 4.82 15.51 14.86
N ALA A 77 4.29 14.70 13.94
CA ALA A 77 4.83 14.58 12.58
C ALA A 77 4.48 15.77 11.67
N PHE A 78 3.28 16.32 11.78
CA PHE A 78 2.73 17.26 10.81
C PHE A 78 2.35 18.63 11.39
N GLY A 79 2.35 18.79 12.70
CA GLY A 79 1.88 20.02 13.37
C GLY A 79 2.69 21.28 13.05
N ALA A 80 3.95 21.12 12.61
CA ALA A 80 4.75 22.27 12.13
C ALA A 80 4.26 22.82 10.77
N SER A 81 3.62 21.99 9.96
CA SER A 81 3.20 22.31 8.59
C SER A 81 1.68 22.51 8.42
N PHE A 82 0.89 21.97 9.35
CA PHE A 82 -0.57 21.95 9.25
C PHE A 82 -1.23 22.33 10.58
N SER A 83 -2.42 22.93 10.51
CA SER A 83 -3.21 23.23 11.71
C SER A 83 -3.66 21.94 12.43
N ARG A 84 -3.86 22.04 13.75
CA ARG A 84 -4.37 20.91 14.54
C ARG A 84 -5.69 20.37 14.00
N SER A 85 -6.61 21.24 13.58
CA SER A 85 -7.89 20.83 13.02
C SER A 85 -7.72 20.03 11.73
N SER A 86 -6.81 20.43 10.84
CA SER A 86 -6.51 19.72 9.60
C SER A 86 -5.93 18.33 9.87
N VAL A 87 -4.99 18.21 10.81
CA VAL A 87 -4.39 16.93 11.18
C VAL A 87 -5.43 15.97 11.77
N VAL A 88 -6.20 16.43 12.76
CA VAL A 88 -7.26 15.61 13.40
C VAL A 88 -8.35 15.19 12.41
N TYR A 89 -8.74 16.08 11.47
CA TYR A 89 -9.68 15.74 10.42
C TYR A 89 -9.11 14.65 9.49
N SER A 90 -7.85 14.77 9.11
CA SER A 90 -7.18 13.78 8.25
C SER A 90 -7.05 12.41 8.93
N MET A 91 -6.77 12.38 10.24
CA MET A 91 -6.82 11.12 11.02
C MET A 91 -8.22 10.53 11.06
N GLY A 92 -9.24 11.36 11.24
CA GLY A 92 -10.64 10.93 11.15
C GLY A 92 -10.96 10.30 9.79
N ALA A 93 -10.50 10.89 8.70
CA ALA A 93 -10.69 10.36 7.35
C ALA A 93 -9.98 9.01 7.16
N LEU A 94 -8.74 8.85 7.65
CA LEU A 94 -8.02 7.56 7.62
C LEU A 94 -8.81 6.47 8.35
N LEU A 95 -9.33 6.77 9.55
CA LEU A 95 -10.11 5.80 10.32
C LEU A 95 -11.46 5.45 9.65
N GLN A 96 -12.04 6.37 8.87
CA GLN A 96 -13.22 6.06 8.04
C GLN A 96 -12.87 5.09 6.91
N VAL A 97 -11.69 5.23 6.28
CA VAL A 97 -11.20 4.24 5.30
C VAL A 97 -11.11 2.86 5.95
N PHE A 98 -10.49 2.76 7.13
CA PHE A 98 -10.39 1.48 7.83
C PHE A 98 -11.76 0.88 8.20
N LYS A 99 -12.70 1.71 8.58
CA LYS A 99 -14.03 1.26 9.01
C LYS A 99 -14.94 0.83 7.85
N TYR A 100 -14.80 1.45 6.68
CA TYR A 100 -15.77 1.32 5.59
C TYR A 100 -15.19 0.77 4.28
N SER A 101 -13.94 0.29 4.29
CA SER A 101 -13.35 -0.40 3.15
C SER A 101 -12.63 -1.67 3.58
N PRO A 102 -12.37 -2.61 2.66
CA PRO A 102 -11.59 -3.82 2.90
C PRO A 102 -10.18 -3.56 3.44
N ILE A 103 -9.62 -2.35 3.24
CA ILE A 103 -8.30 -1.98 3.75
C ILE A 103 -8.20 -2.17 5.26
N GLY A 104 -9.26 -1.86 6.01
CA GLY A 104 -9.24 -1.94 7.46
C GLY A 104 -9.23 -3.37 7.99
N GLU A 105 -10.29 -4.13 7.74
CA GLU A 105 -10.51 -5.45 8.32
C GLU A 105 -9.88 -6.55 7.46
N ASP A 106 -10.22 -6.62 6.18
CA ASP A 106 -9.79 -7.72 5.32
C ASP A 106 -8.28 -7.68 5.05
N MET A 107 -7.71 -6.48 4.85
CA MET A 107 -6.27 -6.28 4.68
C MET A 107 -5.52 -6.03 6.00
N GLY A 108 -6.22 -5.99 7.13
CA GLY A 108 -5.62 -5.86 8.45
C GLY A 108 -4.98 -4.49 8.75
N GLN A 109 -5.21 -3.46 7.93
CA GLN A 109 -4.52 -2.18 8.14
C GLN A 109 -5.13 -1.33 9.26
N GLY A 110 -6.27 -1.72 9.82
CA GLY A 110 -6.92 -1.00 10.91
C GLY A 110 -8.16 -1.74 11.41
N VAL A 111 -7.98 -2.99 11.83
CA VAL A 111 -9.05 -3.84 12.37
C VAL A 111 -9.67 -3.21 13.61
N VAL A 112 -10.97 -3.00 13.57
CA VAL A 112 -11.70 -2.33 14.67
C VAL A 112 -11.73 -3.22 15.91
N GLN A 113 -11.19 -2.71 17.03
CA GLN A 113 -11.16 -3.36 18.34
C GLN A 113 -12.04 -2.59 19.33
N GLY A 114 -13.37 -2.75 19.24
CA GLY A 114 -14.31 -2.00 20.06
C GLY A 114 -14.49 -0.54 19.61
N LYS A 115 -14.85 0.36 20.55
CA LYS A 115 -15.39 1.68 20.19
C LYS A 115 -14.39 2.63 19.52
N ASN A 116 -13.12 2.64 19.94
CA ASN A 116 -12.14 3.63 19.47
C ASN A 116 -10.73 3.05 19.34
N ASN A 117 -10.59 1.73 19.39
CA ASN A 117 -9.30 1.06 19.26
C ASN A 117 -9.24 0.33 17.91
N TYR A 118 -8.04 0.27 17.37
CA TYR A 118 -7.72 -0.35 16.09
C TYR A 118 -6.47 -1.20 16.26
N LEU A 119 -6.38 -2.26 15.49
CA LEU A 119 -5.20 -3.14 15.45
C LEU A 119 -4.67 -3.17 14.02
N ARG A 120 -3.39 -2.93 13.84
CA ARG A 120 -2.72 -3.18 12.56
C ARG A 120 -2.20 -4.62 12.53
N MET A 121 -2.57 -5.38 11.51
CA MET A 121 -2.17 -6.77 11.30
C MET A 121 -1.39 -6.93 10.00
N ALA A 122 -0.70 -8.05 9.84
CA ALA A 122 -0.12 -8.45 8.56
C ALA A 122 -1.22 -8.92 7.59
N HIS A 123 -1.10 -8.55 6.32
CA HIS A 123 -1.96 -9.03 5.24
C HIS A 123 -1.28 -10.21 4.51
N ASP A 124 -1.18 -11.35 5.18
CA ASP A 124 -0.46 -12.53 4.65
C ASP A 124 -1.14 -13.16 3.42
N SER A 125 -2.44 -12.91 3.23
CA SER A 125 -3.22 -13.34 2.07
C SER A 125 -3.04 -12.46 0.82
N VAL A 126 -2.25 -11.37 0.91
CA VAL A 126 -2.00 -10.46 -0.21
C VAL A 126 -1.72 -11.22 -1.52
N SER A 127 -2.25 -10.74 -2.65
CA SER A 127 -2.07 -11.37 -3.95
C SER A 127 -0.62 -11.29 -4.44
N ASP A 128 -0.19 -12.26 -5.24
CA ASP A 128 1.14 -12.22 -5.87
C ASP A 128 1.25 -11.03 -6.83
N VAL A 129 0.13 -10.65 -7.46
CA VAL A 129 0.02 -9.47 -8.35
C VAL A 129 0.31 -8.17 -7.59
N ALA A 130 -0.28 -7.98 -6.42
CA ALA A 130 -0.06 -6.78 -5.62
C ALA A 130 1.38 -6.69 -5.11
N ILE A 131 2.01 -7.83 -4.78
CA ILE A 131 3.45 -7.88 -4.45
C ILE A 131 4.30 -7.44 -5.64
N ALA A 132 4.06 -7.98 -6.84
CA ALA A 132 4.78 -7.56 -8.04
C ALA A 132 4.56 -6.06 -8.32
N TYR A 133 3.31 -5.59 -8.27
CA TYR A 133 2.97 -4.18 -8.43
C TYR A 133 3.73 -3.28 -7.45
N SER A 134 3.76 -3.63 -6.17
CA SER A 134 4.51 -2.92 -5.13
C SER A 134 6.00 -2.84 -5.45
N LEU A 135 6.62 -3.95 -5.85
CA LEU A 135 8.04 -4.01 -6.22
C LEU A 135 8.36 -3.09 -7.41
N TYR A 136 7.52 -3.08 -8.44
CA TYR A 136 7.70 -2.20 -9.60
C TYR A 136 7.47 -0.72 -9.25
N LYS A 137 6.52 -0.41 -8.38
CA LYS A 137 6.33 0.96 -7.84
C LYS A 137 7.54 1.43 -7.04
N TYR A 138 8.07 0.56 -6.17
CA TYR A 138 9.28 0.83 -5.40
C TYR A 138 10.49 1.05 -6.31
N SER A 139 10.69 0.15 -7.26
CA SER A 139 11.76 0.23 -8.27
C SER A 139 11.75 1.55 -9.03
N LYS A 140 10.59 1.95 -9.53
CA LYS A 140 10.40 3.21 -10.26
C LYS A 140 10.72 4.43 -9.39
N ALA A 141 10.26 4.42 -8.14
CA ALA A 141 10.48 5.53 -7.20
C ALA A 141 11.95 5.69 -6.81
N ASN A 142 12.74 4.60 -6.81
CA ASN A 142 14.14 4.59 -6.39
C ASN A 142 15.13 4.50 -7.57
N GLY A 143 14.66 4.31 -8.80
CA GLY A 143 15.50 4.19 -10.00
C GLY A 143 16.35 2.91 -10.02
N VAL A 144 15.89 1.83 -9.39
CA VAL A 144 16.64 0.56 -9.25
C VAL A 144 15.82 -0.62 -9.74
N LYS A 145 16.46 -1.57 -10.44
CA LYS A 145 15.84 -2.81 -10.94
C LYS A 145 16.31 -4.06 -10.21
N ALA A 146 17.49 -4.02 -9.60
CA ALA A 146 18.01 -5.05 -8.73
C ALA A 146 17.71 -4.69 -7.28
N LEU A 147 16.97 -5.56 -6.58
CA LEU A 147 16.50 -5.36 -5.23
C LEU A 147 16.97 -6.51 -4.34
N ARG A 148 17.00 -6.29 -3.02
CA ARG A 148 17.24 -7.35 -2.05
C ARG A 148 16.05 -7.46 -1.11
N VAL A 149 15.66 -8.69 -0.80
CA VAL A 149 14.56 -8.93 0.16
C VAL A 149 14.90 -8.36 1.53
N SER A 150 16.13 -8.52 1.99
CA SER A 150 16.61 -7.99 3.27
C SER A 150 16.44 -6.48 3.40
N ASP A 151 16.59 -5.73 2.31
CA ASP A 151 16.49 -4.27 2.35
C ASP A 151 15.11 -3.79 2.73
N PHE A 152 14.04 -4.52 2.35
CA PHE A 152 12.67 -4.19 2.71
C PHE A 152 12.38 -4.29 4.21
N TYR A 153 13.19 -5.04 4.96
CA TYR A 153 13.06 -5.21 6.41
C TYR A 153 13.98 -4.29 7.22
N ASN A 154 14.76 -3.44 6.56
CA ASN A 154 15.55 -2.40 7.23
C ASN A 154 14.64 -1.26 7.70
N GLU A 155 14.97 -0.67 8.84
CA GLU A 155 14.21 0.47 9.40
C GLU A 155 14.19 1.68 8.47
N THR A 156 15.25 1.86 7.68
CA THR A 156 15.37 2.96 6.71
C THR A 156 14.51 2.78 5.46
N CYS A 157 14.04 1.56 5.18
CA CYS A 157 13.14 1.31 4.07
C CYS A 157 11.73 1.75 4.42
N ARG A 158 11.21 2.76 3.73
CA ARG A 158 9.91 3.35 4.03
C ARG A 158 8.76 2.76 3.23
N LYS A 159 9.03 2.11 2.10
CA LYS A 159 8.01 1.60 1.15
C LYS A 159 8.32 0.18 0.74
N GLY A 160 7.43 -0.45 0.00
CA GLY A 160 7.56 -1.80 -0.47
C GLY A 160 6.74 -2.80 0.35
N PRO A 161 6.70 -4.08 -0.05
CA PRO A 161 5.72 -5.06 0.41
C PRO A 161 5.64 -5.22 1.94
N PHE A 162 6.77 -5.15 2.64
CA PHE A 162 6.77 -5.23 4.11
C PHE A 162 6.03 -4.06 4.76
N LYS A 163 6.33 -2.83 4.35
CA LYS A 163 5.69 -1.63 4.94
C LYS A 163 4.23 -1.53 4.55
N GLU A 164 3.90 -1.87 3.33
CA GLU A 164 2.56 -1.75 2.77
C GLU A 164 1.61 -2.79 3.35
N PHE A 165 2.03 -4.05 3.41
CA PHE A 165 1.19 -5.17 3.81
C PHE A 165 1.54 -5.79 5.17
N GLY A 166 2.68 -5.42 5.76
CA GLY A 166 3.12 -5.96 7.04
C GLY A 166 3.60 -7.42 6.99
N ILE A 167 3.80 -7.99 5.81
CA ILE A 167 4.11 -9.40 5.63
C ILE A 167 5.49 -9.80 6.15
N GLY A 168 5.59 -10.98 6.76
CA GLY A 168 6.86 -11.57 7.18
C GLY A 168 7.71 -12.07 6.01
N LYS A 169 9.02 -12.29 6.25
CA LYS A 169 9.97 -12.79 5.24
C LYS A 169 9.51 -14.08 4.57
N GLU A 170 8.98 -15.02 5.35
CA GLU A 170 8.54 -16.33 4.84
C GLU A 170 7.40 -16.19 3.84
N VAL A 171 6.40 -15.36 4.14
CA VAL A 171 5.30 -15.04 3.23
C VAL A 171 5.84 -14.39 1.97
N PHE A 172 6.72 -13.40 2.13
CA PHE A 172 7.32 -12.71 0.99
C PHE A 172 8.14 -13.67 0.09
N PHE A 173 8.98 -14.52 0.66
CA PHE A 173 9.69 -15.56 -0.10
C PHE A 173 8.75 -16.50 -0.85
N LYS A 174 7.63 -16.91 -0.23
CA LYS A 174 6.62 -17.73 -0.90
C LYS A 174 6.04 -17.02 -2.12
N LYS A 175 5.65 -15.75 -1.97
CA LYS A 175 5.11 -14.91 -3.07
C LYS A 175 6.12 -14.74 -4.20
N LEU A 176 7.38 -14.47 -3.88
CA LEU A 176 8.45 -14.35 -4.87
C LEU A 176 8.70 -15.66 -5.63
N ARG A 177 8.64 -16.82 -4.98
CA ARG A 177 8.74 -18.12 -5.65
C ARG A 177 7.60 -18.35 -6.63
N ASN A 178 6.37 -17.99 -6.24
CA ASN A 178 5.21 -18.08 -7.11
C ASN A 178 5.41 -17.20 -8.36
N LEU A 179 5.79 -15.93 -8.19
CA LEU A 179 6.05 -14.99 -9.27
C LEU A 179 7.20 -15.43 -10.19
N ASN A 180 8.26 -16.02 -9.62
CA ASN A 180 9.40 -16.54 -10.39
C ASN A 180 9.04 -17.79 -11.22
N SER A 181 8.10 -18.60 -10.76
CA SER A 181 7.62 -19.80 -11.44
C SER A 181 6.44 -19.55 -12.39
N ALA A 182 5.85 -18.36 -12.37
CA ALA A 182 4.76 -17.99 -13.25
C ALA A 182 5.18 -18.01 -14.73
N LYS A 183 4.25 -18.35 -15.62
CA LYS A 183 4.49 -18.45 -17.07
C LYS A 183 5.04 -17.13 -17.64
N ASP A 184 4.51 -16.02 -17.21
CA ASP A 184 4.91 -14.68 -17.64
C ASP A 184 5.90 -14.05 -16.65
N ARG A 185 7.03 -14.69 -16.43
CA ARG A 185 8.05 -14.26 -15.47
C ARG A 185 8.17 -12.74 -15.37
N LEU A 186 7.53 -12.16 -14.39
CA LEU A 186 7.58 -10.71 -14.14
C LEU A 186 8.88 -10.30 -13.46
N LEU A 187 9.53 -11.23 -12.79
CA LEU A 187 10.79 -11.03 -12.07
C LEU A 187 11.61 -12.31 -12.02
N ILE A 188 12.89 -12.17 -11.71
CA ILE A 188 13.78 -13.28 -11.35
C ILE A 188 14.11 -13.12 -9.88
N ALA A 189 13.80 -14.16 -9.08
CA ALA A 189 14.13 -14.20 -7.66
C ALA A 189 15.13 -15.32 -7.36
N GLU A 190 16.30 -14.95 -6.85
CA GLU A 190 17.35 -15.88 -6.41
C GLU A 190 17.34 -15.94 -4.88
N LEU A 191 16.70 -16.98 -4.34
CA LEU A 191 16.36 -17.09 -2.92
C LEU A 191 17.02 -18.31 -2.24
N ASN A 192 18.12 -18.83 -2.82
CA ASN A 192 18.79 -20.02 -2.35
C ASN A 192 20.17 -19.69 -1.79
N MET A 193 20.67 -20.52 -0.87
CA MET A 193 22.04 -20.45 -0.32
C MET A 193 22.45 -19.06 0.22
N GLY A 194 21.51 -18.36 0.86
CA GLY A 194 21.77 -17.03 1.41
C GLY A 194 21.63 -15.88 0.40
N LEU A 195 21.26 -16.19 -0.84
CA LEU A 195 20.87 -15.19 -1.82
C LEU A 195 19.45 -14.69 -1.50
N ASP A 196 19.24 -13.40 -1.68
CA ASP A 196 17.95 -12.74 -1.46
C ASP A 196 17.66 -11.67 -2.52
N SER A 197 18.15 -11.92 -3.76
CA SER A 197 18.09 -10.97 -4.85
C SER A 197 16.78 -11.08 -5.65
N ILE A 198 16.28 -9.94 -6.11
CA ILE A 198 15.15 -9.82 -7.01
C ILE A 198 15.59 -8.92 -8.17
N THR A 199 15.48 -9.43 -9.40
CA THR A 199 15.70 -8.65 -10.62
C THR A 199 14.37 -8.46 -11.33
N LEU A 200 13.99 -7.21 -11.53
CA LEU A 200 12.77 -6.83 -12.26
C LEU A 200 13.07 -6.69 -13.75
N ARG A 201 12.10 -6.96 -14.59
CA ARG A 201 12.20 -6.75 -16.04
C ARG A 201 12.27 -5.26 -16.37
N ASP A 202 13.03 -4.94 -17.41
CA ASP A 202 13.24 -3.55 -17.87
C ASP A 202 12.14 -3.05 -18.81
N ASP A 203 11.47 -3.98 -19.50
CA ASP A 203 10.48 -3.73 -20.55
C ASP A 203 9.05 -3.52 -20.05
N ILE A 204 8.82 -3.65 -18.74
CA ILE A 204 7.49 -3.45 -18.13
C ILE A 204 7.54 -2.49 -16.95
N ASP A 205 6.40 -1.88 -16.66
CA ASP A 205 6.21 -1.02 -15.48
C ASP A 205 5.16 -1.60 -14.52
N SER A 206 4.83 -0.85 -13.47
CA SER A 206 3.85 -1.31 -12.47
C SER A 206 2.45 -1.50 -13.06
N PHE A 207 2.06 -0.72 -14.07
CA PHE A 207 0.75 -0.88 -14.70
C PHE A 207 0.71 -2.08 -15.65
N ASP A 208 1.83 -2.36 -16.33
CA ASP A 208 1.95 -3.54 -17.19
C ASP A 208 1.84 -4.85 -16.38
N VAL A 209 2.31 -4.86 -15.11
CA VAL A 209 2.10 -6.00 -14.19
C VAL A 209 0.62 -6.38 -14.10
N LEU A 210 -0.28 -5.40 -14.03
CA LEU A 210 -1.72 -5.63 -13.94
C LEU A 210 -2.29 -6.24 -15.24
N LYS A 211 -1.73 -5.90 -16.39
CA LYS A 211 -2.15 -6.44 -17.69
C LYS A 211 -1.66 -7.87 -17.95
N HIS A 212 -0.50 -8.23 -17.40
CA HIS A 212 0.12 -9.54 -17.64
C HIS A 212 -0.47 -10.67 -16.78
N LEU A 213 -1.09 -10.36 -15.66
CA LEU A 213 -1.56 -11.34 -14.69
C LEU A 213 -3.09 -11.48 -14.66
N MET A 214 -3.75 -10.85 -15.59
CA MET A 214 -5.19 -11.00 -15.89
C MET A 214 -5.38 -11.71 -17.21
#